data_c6d6cf3b8b83a365fcd4bfa81cad26af
#
_entry.id   c6d6cf3b8b83a365fcd4bfa81cad26af
#
_cell.length_a   1.000
_cell.length_b   1.000
_cell.length_c   1.000
_cell.angle_alpha   90.00
_cell.angle_beta   90.00
_cell.angle_gamma   90.00
#
_symmetry.space_group_name_H-M   'P 1'
#
loop_
_entity.id
_entity.type
_entity.pdbx_description
1 polymer ?
#
loop_
_entity_poly.entity_id
_entity_poly.type
_entity_poly.pdbx_seq_one_letter_code
_entity_poly.pdbx_strand_id
1 'polypeptide(L)'
;MKISLLIGILFCSTIFACGNKNEERFIFFLHNRFLETHELNELHPEFGRTEYREIIKEFENSGFKVISEKRNGNVNARNYALEVIEQIDSLINHGAEPNKITVIGTSKGGYIAQYVSTLANNPNLNFIFIASYRNSDIQNIPEINYCGNILTIYEKTDPFGVSTVERKENSTCKIKNFKEIELNTGMGHGFIF
;
A
#
# COMPACT_ATOMS: atom_id res chain seq x y z
N MET A 1 -55.99 -16.84 -55.15
CA MET A 1 -54.62 -16.37 -55.19
C MET A 1 -54.41 -15.38 -54.03
N LYS A 2 -53.90 -15.87 -52.88
CA LYS A 2 -53.63 -15.06 -51.70
C LYS A 2 -52.13 -15.23 -51.34
N ILE A 3 -51.40 -14.14 -51.44
CA ILE A 3 -49.99 -14.05 -51.13
C ILE A 3 -49.89 -13.72 -49.63
N SER A 4 -49.42 -14.68 -48.84
CA SER A 4 -49.09 -14.46 -47.43
C SER A 4 -47.66 -13.94 -47.31
N LEU A 5 -47.53 -12.71 -46.84
CA LEU A 5 -46.24 -12.06 -46.54
C LEU A 5 -45.83 -12.46 -45.13
N LEU A 6 -44.81 -13.33 -44.98
CA LEU A 6 -44.21 -13.69 -43.72
C LEU A 6 -43.11 -12.67 -43.42
N ILE A 7 -43.36 -11.76 -42.49
CA ILE A 7 -42.31 -10.85 -41.93
C ILE A 7 -41.58 -11.62 -40.82
N GLY A 8 -40.40 -12.10 -41.15
CA GLY A 8 -39.46 -12.64 -40.14
C GLY A 8 -38.82 -11.53 -39.32
N ILE A 9 -39.25 -11.35 -38.09
CA ILE A 9 -38.58 -10.47 -37.12
C ILE A 9 -37.30 -11.19 -36.63
N LEU A 10 -36.15 -10.76 -37.13
CA LEU A 10 -34.86 -11.22 -36.66
C LEU A 10 -34.58 -10.54 -35.32
N PHE A 11 -34.84 -11.24 -34.23
CA PHE A 11 -34.49 -10.79 -32.87
C PHE A 11 -32.97 -10.94 -32.70
N CYS A 12 -32.23 -9.88 -32.96
CA CYS A 12 -30.80 -9.81 -32.68
C CYS A 12 -30.64 -9.69 -31.17
N SER A 13 -30.57 -10.82 -30.46
CA SER A 13 -30.22 -10.85 -29.03
C SER A 13 -28.74 -10.54 -28.90
N THR A 14 -28.41 -9.26 -28.68
CA THR A 14 -27.12 -8.86 -28.18
C THR A 14 -26.96 -9.42 -26.77
N ILE A 15 -26.30 -10.57 -26.66
CA ILE A 15 -25.85 -11.11 -25.38
C ILE A 15 -24.77 -10.13 -24.91
N PHE A 16 -25.14 -9.18 -24.05
CA PHE A 16 -24.18 -8.50 -23.20
C PHE A 16 -23.59 -9.56 -22.27
N ALA A 17 -22.47 -10.15 -22.68
CA ALA A 17 -21.61 -10.87 -21.77
C ALA A 17 -21.11 -9.84 -20.73
N CYS A 18 -21.85 -9.74 -19.61
CA CYS A 18 -21.36 -9.08 -18.41
C CYS A 18 -20.24 -9.98 -17.88
N GLY A 19 -19.04 -9.84 -18.47
CA GLY A 19 -17.84 -10.45 -17.94
C GLY A 19 -17.69 -9.88 -16.54
N ASN A 20 -17.70 -10.75 -15.54
CA ASN A 20 -17.18 -10.43 -14.20
C ASN A 20 -15.76 -9.94 -14.43
N LYS A 21 -15.57 -8.61 -14.51
CA LYS A 21 -14.25 -8.01 -14.38
C LYS A 21 -13.81 -8.42 -12.99
N ASN A 22 -12.95 -9.42 -12.87
CA ASN A 22 -12.16 -9.60 -11.66
C ASN A 22 -11.45 -8.26 -11.46
N GLU A 23 -11.98 -7.46 -10.55
CA GLU A 23 -11.44 -6.14 -10.29
C GLU A 23 -10.04 -6.33 -9.73
N GLU A 24 -9.03 -6.00 -10.52
CA GLU A 24 -7.64 -6.12 -10.14
C GLU A 24 -7.35 -5.28 -8.89
N ARG A 25 -6.69 -5.87 -7.91
CA ARG A 25 -6.27 -5.21 -6.69
C ARG A 25 -4.76 -5.18 -6.65
N PHE A 26 -4.19 -4.02 -6.33
CA PHE A 26 -2.76 -3.78 -6.37
C PHE A 26 -2.20 -3.54 -4.98
N ILE A 27 -1.02 -4.09 -4.70
CA ILE A 27 -0.23 -3.79 -3.51
C ILE A 27 1.13 -3.26 -3.96
N PHE A 28 1.49 -2.06 -3.51
CA PHE A 28 2.86 -1.58 -3.48
C PHE A 28 3.45 -1.98 -2.13
N PHE A 29 4.44 -2.89 -2.13
CA PHE A 29 5.11 -3.32 -0.90
C PHE A 29 6.50 -2.70 -0.78
N LEU A 30 6.69 -1.89 0.26
CA LEU A 30 7.90 -1.10 0.52
C LEU A 30 8.62 -1.69 1.74
N HIS A 31 9.75 -2.36 1.49
CA HIS A 31 10.50 -3.08 2.51
C HIS A 31 11.22 -2.16 3.52
N ASN A 32 11.73 -2.72 4.62
CA ASN A 32 12.51 -2.04 5.64
C ASN A 32 13.89 -1.55 5.13
N ARG A 33 14.62 -0.81 5.97
CA ARG A 33 15.93 -0.24 5.62
C ARG A 33 17.01 -1.31 5.44
N PHE A 34 16.93 -2.42 6.17
CA PHE A 34 17.96 -3.44 6.15
C PHE A 34 18.25 -3.93 4.73
N LEU A 35 17.20 -4.20 3.96
CA LEU A 35 17.34 -4.69 2.58
C LEU A 35 17.91 -3.65 1.59
N GLU A 36 18.03 -2.38 1.95
CA GLU A 36 18.65 -1.39 1.06
C GLU A 36 20.16 -1.61 0.90
N THR A 37 20.80 -2.22 1.90
CA THR A 37 22.26 -2.41 1.95
C THR A 37 22.69 -3.88 2.13
N HIS A 38 21.72 -4.80 2.24
CA HIS A 38 21.98 -6.23 2.48
C HIS A 38 21.25 -7.08 1.44
N GLU A 39 21.73 -8.30 1.23
CA GLU A 39 21.08 -9.25 0.33
C GLU A 39 19.80 -9.85 0.95
N LEU A 40 18.89 -10.36 0.09
CA LEU A 40 17.58 -10.89 0.54
C LEU A 40 17.68 -12.12 1.45
N ASN A 41 18.78 -12.86 1.39
CA ASN A 41 19.07 -14.04 2.22
C ASN A 41 19.98 -13.74 3.41
N GLU A 42 20.39 -12.49 3.55
CA GLU A 42 21.28 -12.07 4.64
C GLU A 42 20.50 -11.96 5.95
N LEU A 43 21.15 -12.33 7.05
CA LEU A 43 20.52 -12.30 8.37
C LEU A 43 20.85 -10.98 9.08
N HIS A 44 19.82 -10.33 9.57
CA HIS A 44 20.02 -9.26 10.55
C HIS A 44 20.57 -9.87 11.85
N PRO A 45 21.62 -9.32 12.45
CA PRO A 45 22.29 -9.95 13.61
C PRO A 45 21.40 -10.14 14.83
N GLU A 46 20.34 -9.33 14.96
CA GLU A 46 19.39 -9.40 16.09
C GLU A 46 18.06 -10.03 15.71
N PHE A 47 17.54 -9.74 14.50
CA PHE A 47 16.17 -10.05 14.13
C PHE A 47 16.02 -11.21 13.15
N GLY A 48 17.14 -11.73 12.62
CA GLY A 48 17.10 -12.82 11.67
C GLY A 48 16.86 -12.38 10.22
N ARG A 49 16.23 -13.22 9.42
CA ARG A 49 16.00 -12.98 8.00
C ARG A 49 14.72 -12.17 7.77
N THR A 50 14.81 -11.16 6.90
CA THR A 50 13.60 -10.49 6.40
C THR A 50 12.85 -11.40 5.43
N GLU A 51 11.58 -11.68 5.70
CA GLU A 51 10.75 -12.59 4.90
C GLU A 51 10.13 -11.89 3.65
N TYR A 52 10.95 -11.11 2.96
CA TYR A 52 10.50 -10.27 1.85
C TYR A 52 9.80 -11.04 0.72
N ARG A 53 10.41 -12.16 0.28
CA ARG A 53 9.85 -12.97 -0.82
C ARG A 53 8.59 -13.71 -0.40
N GLU A 54 8.58 -14.17 0.82
CA GLU A 54 7.46 -14.89 1.44
C GLU A 54 6.24 -13.97 1.57
N ILE A 55 6.46 -12.74 2.02
CA ILE A 55 5.41 -11.70 2.12
C ILE A 55 4.83 -11.38 0.74
N ILE A 56 5.65 -11.17 -0.29
CA ILE A 56 5.19 -10.92 -1.66
C ILE A 56 4.33 -12.08 -2.15
N LYS A 57 4.85 -13.31 -2.01
CA LYS A 57 4.15 -14.52 -2.45
C LYS A 57 2.80 -14.70 -1.76
N GLU A 58 2.71 -14.37 -0.48
CA GLU A 58 1.45 -14.47 0.27
C GLU A 58 0.41 -13.46 -0.22
N PHE A 59 0.82 -12.23 -0.56
CA PHE A 59 -0.07 -11.27 -1.19
C PHE A 59 -0.53 -11.73 -2.58
N GLU A 60 0.36 -12.28 -3.39
CA GLU A 60 0.03 -12.83 -4.72
C GLU A 60 -0.95 -14.02 -4.60
N ASN A 61 -0.71 -14.95 -3.67
CA ASN A 61 -1.62 -16.05 -3.37
C ASN A 61 -3.01 -15.57 -2.91
N SER A 62 -3.07 -14.39 -2.27
CA SER A 62 -4.31 -13.74 -1.85
C SER A 62 -5.01 -12.98 -2.99
N GLY A 63 -4.51 -13.07 -4.21
CA GLY A 63 -5.12 -12.51 -5.42
C GLY A 63 -4.81 -11.03 -5.66
N PHE A 64 -3.72 -10.52 -5.09
CA PHE A 64 -3.23 -9.16 -5.38
C PHE A 64 -2.17 -9.18 -6.48
N LYS A 65 -2.13 -8.13 -7.28
CA LYS A 65 -0.96 -7.80 -8.10
C LYS A 65 0.03 -7.02 -7.25
N VAL A 66 1.20 -7.61 -6.98
CA VAL A 66 2.21 -6.99 -6.13
C VAL A 66 3.24 -6.25 -6.96
N ILE A 67 3.48 -5.01 -6.61
CA ILE A 67 4.52 -4.15 -7.17
C ILE A 67 5.50 -3.89 -6.03
N SER A 68 6.67 -4.48 -6.15
CA SER A 68 7.71 -4.34 -5.14
C SER A 68 9.08 -4.58 -5.77
N GLU A 69 10.03 -3.76 -5.40
CA GLU A 69 11.42 -3.92 -5.79
C GLU A 69 12.34 -3.78 -4.58
N LYS A 70 13.47 -4.45 -4.63
CA LYS A 70 14.53 -4.26 -3.65
C LYS A 70 15.21 -2.92 -3.91
N ARG A 71 14.95 -1.93 -3.05
CA ARG A 71 15.68 -0.66 -3.09
C ARG A 71 17.16 -0.90 -2.79
N ASN A 72 18.04 -0.20 -3.46
CA ASN A 72 19.47 -0.29 -3.27
C ASN A 72 20.06 1.04 -2.78
N GLY A 73 21.00 0.96 -1.86
CA GLY A 73 21.60 2.12 -1.22
C GLY A 73 20.64 2.82 -0.23
N ASN A 74 21.09 3.93 0.32
CA ASN A 74 20.30 4.69 1.29
C ASN A 74 19.42 5.70 0.56
N VAL A 75 18.26 5.23 0.01
CA VAL A 75 17.35 6.10 -0.74
C VAL A 75 16.76 7.21 0.13
N ASN A 76 16.49 8.36 -0.47
CA ASN A 76 15.71 9.43 0.16
C ASN A 76 14.23 9.04 0.14
N ALA A 77 13.58 8.99 1.29
CA ALA A 77 12.20 8.52 1.42
C ALA A 77 11.21 9.36 0.60
N ARG A 78 11.35 10.68 0.60
CA ARG A 78 10.46 11.58 -0.14
C ARG A 78 10.63 11.44 -1.66
N ASN A 79 11.86 11.34 -2.13
CA ASN A 79 12.12 11.18 -3.58
C ASN A 79 11.62 9.83 -4.08
N TYR A 80 11.86 8.77 -3.35
CA TYR A 80 11.34 7.44 -3.70
C TYR A 80 9.81 7.38 -3.68
N ALA A 81 9.18 8.14 -2.79
CA ALA A 81 7.72 8.25 -2.78
C ALA A 81 7.16 8.87 -4.07
N LEU A 82 7.89 9.80 -4.71
CA LEU A 82 7.49 10.36 -6.01
C LEU A 82 7.51 9.29 -7.12
N GLU A 83 8.53 8.41 -7.12
CA GLU A 83 8.62 7.30 -8.07
C GLU A 83 7.43 6.32 -7.89
N VAL A 84 7.04 6.04 -6.64
CA VAL A 84 5.86 5.22 -6.35
C VAL A 84 4.58 5.90 -6.83
N ILE A 85 4.45 7.22 -6.67
CA ILE A 85 3.28 7.98 -7.14
C ILE A 85 3.18 7.93 -8.65
N GLU A 86 4.28 8.08 -9.39
CA GLU A 86 4.27 7.96 -10.85
C GLU A 86 3.74 6.59 -11.31
N GLN A 87 4.10 5.50 -10.61
CA GLN A 87 3.58 4.16 -10.87
C GLN A 87 2.08 4.05 -10.54
N ILE A 88 1.64 4.62 -9.41
CA ILE A 88 0.22 4.67 -9.02
C ILE A 88 -0.60 5.45 -10.07
N ASP A 89 -0.14 6.61 -10.49
CA ASP A 89 -0.79 7.44 -11.49
C ASP A 89 -0.87 6.72 -12.83
N SER A 90 0.18 6.00 -13.21
CA SER A 90 0.16 5.14 -14.40
C SER A 90 -0.94 4.08 -14.31
N LEU A 91 -1.07 3.37 -13.19
CA LEU A 91 -2.15 2.38 -13.00
C LEU A 91 -3.54 3.03 -13.11
N ILE A 92 -3.74 4.18 -12.47
CA ILE A 92 -5.02 4.90 -12.50
C ILE A 92 -5.35 5.35 -13.94
N ASN A 93 -4.37 5.87 -14.67
CA ASN A 93 -4.55 6.28 -16.06
C ASN A 93 -4.87 5.09 -16.99
N HIS A 94 -4.47 3.87 -16.62
CA HIS A 94 -4.83 2.63 -17.32
C HIS A 94 -6.12 1.97 -16.78
N GLY A 95 -6.87 2.67 -15.94
CA GLY A 95 -8.20 2.28 -15.50
C GLY A 95 -8.27 1.56 -14.16
N ALA A 96 -7.20 1.50 -13.39
CA ALA A 96 -7.26 1.01 -12.02
C ALA A 96 -8.01 2.00 -11.12
N GLU A 97 -8.92 1.50 -10.29
CA GLU A 97 -9.61 2.34 -9.31
C GLU A 97 -8.69 2.61 -8.11
N PRO A 98 -8.57 3.88 -7.63
CA PRO A 98 -7.70 4.21 -6.50
C PRO A 98 -7.99 3.40 -5.23
N ASN A 99 -9.25 3.05 -4.97
CA ASN A 99 -9.66 2.25 -3.82
C ASN A 99 -9.24 0.77 -3.90
N LYS A 100 -8.70 0.33 -5.04
CA LYS A 100 -8.11 -1.00 -5.26
C LYS A 100 -6.59 -1.00 -5.16
N ILE A 101 -5.99 0.15 -4.86
CA ILE A 101 -4.54 0.31 -4.72
C ILE A 101 -4.21 0.49 -3.23
N THR A 102 -3.31 -0.35 -2.72
CA THR A 102 -2.84 -0.30 -1.34
C THR A 102 -1.32 -0.13 -1.32
N VAL A 103 -0.83 0.83 -0.55
CA VAL A 103 0.61 1.02 -0.30
C VAL A 103 0.92 0.53 1.11
N ILE A 104 1.75 -0.50 1.20
CA ILE A 104 2.16 -1.12 2.47
C ILE A 104 3.65 -0.86 2.68
N GLY A 105 4.02 -0.35 3.83
CA GLY A 105 5.43 -0.13 4.14
C GLY A 105 5.81 -0.54 5.56
N THR A 106 6.99 -1.15 5.69
CA THR A 106 7.57 -1.55 6.97
C THR A 106 8.77 -0.68 7.31
N SER A 107 8.88 -0.16 8.53
CA SER A 107 9.97 0.70 9.00
C SER A 107 10.24 1.85 8.01
N LYS A 108 11.42 1.94 7.40
CA LYS A 108 11.71 2.95 6.37
C LYS A 108 10.73 2.90 5.18
N GLY A 109 10.29 1.72 4.77
CA GLY A 109 9.24 1.60 3.76
C GLY A 109 7.92 2.23 4.20
N GLY A 110 7.60 2.17 5.50
CA GLY A 110 6.45 2.85 6.08
C GLY A 110 6.59 4.38 6.04
N TYR A 111 7.78 4.94 6.28
CA TYR A 111 8.04 6.37 6.07
C TYR A 111 7.84 6.78 4.61
N ILE A 112 8.30 5.96 3.66
CA ILE A 112 8.04 6.20 2.24
C ILE A 112 6.54 6.17 1.96
N ALA A 113 5.80 5.21 2.50
CA ALA A 113 4.34 5.12 2.34
C ALA A 113 3.60 6.34 2.92
N GLN A 114 4.08 6.90 4.04
CA GLN A 114 3.55 8.14 4.60
C GLN A 114 3.77 9.34 3.66
N TYR A 115 4.95 9.44 3.02
CA TYR A 115 5.19 10.44 1.97
C TYR A 115 4.29 10.21 0.76
N VAL A 116 4.07 8.95 0.32
CA VAL A 116 3.12 8.65 -0.77
C VAL A 116 1.72 9.13 -0.39
N SER A 117 1.24 8.83 0.83
CA SER A 117 -0.07 9.30 1.31
C SER A 117 -0.20 10.83 1.25
N THR A 118 0.85 11.51 1.72
CA THR A 118 0.91 12.98 1.74
C THR A 118 0.91 13.59 0.35
N LEU A 119 1.80 13.12 -0.51
CA LEU A 119 2.07 13.75 -1.81
C LEU A 119 1.03 13.37 -2.88
N ALA A 120 0.52 12.14 -2.87
CA ALA A 120 -0.57 11.74 -3.75
C ALA A 120 -1.87 12.47 -3.44
N ASN A 121 -2.06 12.89 -2.17
CA ASN A 121 -3.22 13.66 -1.71
C ASN A 121 -4.57 13.08 -2.22
N ASN A 122 -4.66 11.76 -2.30
CA ASN A 122 -5.82 11.06 -2.85
C ASN A 122 -6.56 10.30 -1.74
N PRO A 123 -7.75 10.76 -1.31
CA PRO A 123 -8.48 10.15 -0.21
C PRO A 123 -9.07 8.76 -0.53
N ASN A 124 -8.91 8.27 -1.76
CA ASN A 124 -9.41 6.95 -2.17
C ASN A 124 -8.33 5.86 -2.12
N LEU A 125 -7.05 6.21 -1.99
CA LEU A 125 -5.97 5.23 -1.84
C LEU A 125 -6.00 4.59 -0.44
N ASN A 126 -5.40 3.41 -0.33
CA ASN A 126 -5.27 2.70 0.93
C ASN A 126 -3.80 2.63 1.36
N PHE A 127 -3.55 2.77 2.66
CA PHE A 127 -2.21 2.79 3.22
C PHE A 127 -2.12 1.92 4.46
N ILE A 128 -1.02 1.17 4.59
CA ILE A 128 -0.68 0.42 5.80
C ILE A 128 0.74 0.81 6.22
N PHE A 129 0.86 1.50 7.36
CA PHE A 129 2.12 1.92 7.94
C PHE A 129 2.49 0.98 9.09
N ILE A 130 3.63 0.31 8.99
CA ILE A 130 4.06 -0.69 9.97
C ILE A 130 5.40 -0.26 10.59
N ALA A 131 5.45 -0.10 11.92
CA ALA A 131 6.66 0.25 12.67
C ALA A 131 7.40 1.48 12.11
N SER A 132 6.69 2.57 11.83
CA SER A 132 7.25 3.68 11.03
C SER A 132 6.85 5.08 11.51
N TYR A 133 6.69 5.26 12.80
CA TYR A 133 6.40 6.56 13.38
C TYR A 133 7.02 6.68 14.77
N ARG A 134 7.60 7.83 15.07
CA ARG A 134 8.16 8.21 16.36
C ARG A 134 7.50 9.49 16.86
N ASN A 135 7.44 9.67 18.16
CA ASN A 135 6.89 10.90 18.75
C ASN A 135 7.60 12.17 18.24
N SER A 136 8.91 12.08 17.96
CA SER A 136 9.67 13.22 17.42
C SER A 136 9.34 13.58 15.97
N ASP A 137 8.63 12.70 15.23
CA ASP A 137 8.38 12.90 13.80
C ASP A 137 7.39 14.03 13.52
N ILE A 138 6.55 14.40 14.51
CA ILE A 138 5.71 15.60 14.41
C ILE A 138 6.58 16.85 14.17
N GLN A 139 7.74 16.92 14.79
CA GLN A 139 8.66 18.06 14.68
C GLN A 139 9.70 17.85 13.57
N ASN A 140 10.21 16.64 13.40
CA ASN A 140 11.31 16.34 12.49
C ASN A 140 10.89 16.26 11.02
N ILE A 141 9.65 15.83 10.76
CA ILE A 141 9.04 15.72 9.43
C ILE A 141 7.63 16.30 9.43
N PRO A 142 7.48 17.61 9.73
CA PRO A 142 6.19 18.26 9.87
C PRO A 142 5.36 18.28 8.59
N GLU A 143 5.99 18.09 7.42
CA GLU A 143 5.35 18.06 6.14
C GLU A 143 4.49 16.80 5.91
N ILE A 144 4.64 15.75 6.72
CA ILE A 144 3.79 14.56 6.60
C ILE A 144 2.36 14.88 7.02
N ASN A 145 1.44 14.65 6.09
CA ASN A 145 0.02 14.94 6.21
C ASN A 145 -0.79 13.76 5.66
N TYR A 146 -1.34 12.94 6.54
CA TYR A 146 -2.03 11.71 6.14
C TYR A 146 -3.28 11.97 5.29
N CYS A 147 -3.42 11.20 4.21
CA CYS A 147 -4.57 11.25 3.31
C CYS A 147 -4.95 9.83 2.87
N GLY A 148 -6.24 9.49 2.85
CA GLY A 148 -6.71 8.18 2.38
C GLY A 148 -7.38 7.31 3.44
N ASN A 149 -7.41 6.00 3.19
CA ASN A 149 -7.79 4.98 4.17
C ASN A 149 -6.51 4.46 4.83
N ILE A 150 -6.41 4.56 6.13
CA ILE A 150 -5.15 4.33 6.83
C ILE A 150 -5.30 3.26 7.90
N LEU A 151 -4.41 2.28 7.86
CA LEU A 151 -4.14 1.33 8.93
C LEU A 151 -2.71 1.54 9.41
N THR A 152 -2.52 1.71 10.71
CA THR A 152 -1.19 1.71 11.32
C THR A 152 -1.02 0.52 12.25
N ILE A 153 0.17 -0.06 12.25
CA ILE A 153 0.50 -1.22 13.10
C ILE A 153 1.84 -0.93 13.77
N TYR A 154 1.86 -1.00 15.08
CA TYR A 154 3.09 -0.88 15.85
C TYR A 154 3.13 -1.91 16.99
N GLU A 155 4.31 -2.15 17.51
CA GLU A 155 4.55 -3.08 18.62
C GLU A 155 4.91 -2.26 19.87
N LYS A 156 4.31 -2.58 20.98
CA LYS A 156 4.38 -1.80 22.22
C LYS A 156 5.80 -1.54 22.74
N THR A 157 6.72 -2.45 22.49
CA THR A 157 8.13 -2.37 22.92
C THR A 157 9.06 -1.87 21.82
N ASP A 158 8.54 -1.53 20.64
CA ASP A 158 9.32 -1.04 19.51
C ASP A 158 9.63 0.47 19.68
N PRO A 159 10.90 0.88 19.82
CA PRO A 159 11.26 2.29 19.93
C PRO A 159 11.12 3.06 18.59
N PHE A 160 10.91 2.36 17.48
CA PHE A 160 10.79 2.93 16.13
C PHE A 160 9.36 2.96 15.60
N GLY A 161 8.40 2.47 16.39
CA GLY A 161 7.01 2.44 16.00
C GLY A 161 6.10 2.68 17.20
N VAL A 162 5.46 3.84 17.24
CA VAL A 162 4.48 4.22 18.29
C VAL A 162 3.16 4.62 17.65
N SER A 163 2.16 4.93 18.48
CA SER A 163 0.85 5.43 18.04
C SER A 163 0.97 6.64 17.12
N THR A 164 0.22 6.62 16.01
CA THR A 164 0.18 7.68 15.01
C THR A 164 -1.05 8.59 15.14
N VAL A 165 -1.80 8.46 16.23
CA VAL A 165 -3.04 9.25 16.47
C VAL A 165 -2.77 10.74 16.40
N GLU A 166 -1.68 11.23 17.02
CA GLU A 166 -1.29 12.63 16.96
C GLU A 166 -1.05 13.11 15.53
N ARG A 167 -0.37 12.32 14.69
CA ARG A 167 -0.17 12.64 13.27
C ARG A 167 -1.51 12.69 12.51
N LYS A 168 -2.39 11.74 12.76
CA LYS A 168 -3.74 11.71 12.18
C LYS A 168 -4.54 12.98 12.57
N GLU A 169 -4.47 13.41 13.82
CA GLU A 169 -5.19 14.59 14.31
C GLU A 169 -4.65 15.91 13.72
N ASN A 170 -3.36 15.97 13.45
CA ASN A 170 -2.71 17.12 12.80
C ASN A 170 -2.85 17.11 11.26
N SER A 171 -3.42 16.04 10.68
CA SER A 171 -3.58 15.94 9.23
C SER A 171 -4.79 16.73 8.75
N THR A 172 -4.59 17.53 7.70
CA THR A 172 -5.60 18.40 7.08
C THR A 172 -6.25 17.79 5.85
N CYS A 173 -5.63 16.78 5.24
CA CYS A 173 -6.24 16.02 4.16
C CYS A 173 -7.33 15.09 4.67
N LYS A 174 -8.25 14.69 3.79
CA LYS A 174 -9.36 13.80 4.15
C LYS A 174 -8.88 12.38 4.42
N ILE A 175 -8.87 11.99 5.68
CA ILE A 175 -8.75 10.59 6.11
C ILE A 175 -10.18 10.02 6.15
N LYS A 176 -10.47 9.05 5.28
CA LYS A 176 -11.81 8.41 5.20
C LYS A 176 -12.02 7.40 6.31
N ASN A 177 -11.01 6.57 6.55
CA ASN A 177 -10.98 5.57 7.60
C ASN A 177 -9.61 5.60 8.26
N PHE A 178 -9.59 5.44 9.57
CA PHE A 178 -8.38 5.30 10.34
C PHE A 178 -8.53 4.15 11.33
N LYS A 179 -7.59 3.24 11.32
CA LYS A 179 -7.48 2.16 12.30
C LYS A 179 -6.04 2.05 12.75
N GLU A 180 -5.86 1.83 14.04
CA GLU A 180 -4.57 1.56 14.65
C GLU A 180 -4.59 0.23 15.38
N ILE A 181 -3.50 -0.54 15.27
CA ILE A 181 -3.31 -1.82 15.95
C ILE A 181 -2.01 -1.74 16.75
N GLU A 182 -2.11 -1.84 18.06
CA GLU A 182 -0.98 -2.08 18.95
C GLU A 182 -0.79 -3.59 19.11
N LEU A 183 0.40 -4.07 18.81
CA LEU A 183 0.82 -5.44 19.09
C LEU A 183 1.55 -5.48 20.46
N ASN A 184 1.46 -6.61 21.14
CA ASN A 184 2.15 -6.84 22.41
C ASN A 184 2.84 -8.22 22.37
N THR A 185 3.81 -8.34 21.47
CA THR A 185 4.55 -9.58 21.22
C THR A 185 5.84 -9.66 22.02
N GLY A 186 6.35 -8.53 22.50
CA GLY A 186 7.67 -8.42 23.14
C GLY A 186 8.84 -8.49 22.16
N MET A 187 8.58 -8.50 20.85
CA MET A 187 9.61 -8.63 19.81
C MET A 187 10.31 -7.31 19.46
N GLY A 188 9.85 -6.18 20.01
CA GLY A 188 10.36 -4.87 19.62
C GLY A 188 10.27 -4.66 18.12
N HIS A 189 11.30 -4.06 17.49
CA HIS A 189 11.33 -3.85 16.03
C HIS A 189 11.48 -5.14 15.22
N GLY A 190 11.81 -6.27 15.87
CA GLY A 190 11.98 -7.57 15.21
C GLY A 190 10.70 -8.16 14.62
N PHE A 191 9.53 -7.66 15.00
CA PHE A 191 8.26 -8.19 14.47
C PHE A 191 8.03 -7.93 12.96
N ILE A 192 8.87 -7.10 12.34
CA ILE A 192 8.82 -6.81 10.90
C ILE A 192 9.83 -7.61 10.06
N PHE A 193 10.54 -8.57 10.67
CA PHE A 193 11.56 -9.42 10.02
C PHE A 193 11.07 -10.81 9.74
#